data_1e175647c106baa5e15862c38df6332b
#
_entry.id   1e175647c106baa5e15862c38df6332b
#
_cell.length_a   1.000
_cell.length_b   1.000
_cell.length_c   1.000
_cell.angle_alpha   90.00
_cell.angle_beta   90.00
_cell.angle_gamma   90.00
#
_symmetry.space_group_name_H-M   'P 1'
#
loop_
_entity.id
_entity.type
_entity.pdbx_description
1 polymer ?
#
loop_
_entity_poly.entity_id
_entity_poly.type
_entity_poly.pdbx_seq_one_letter_code
_entity_poly.pdbx_strand_id
1 'polypeptide(L)'
;MIESWGLVLSASARAMSDAFWPGPLTLVLPGGEGRLPDQLRGREGGIAVRHTGHVGIARLVAALGYPLTSTSANRPGEPPAPGPDRITDTFRREIEEGTLLVLDGGVLGNVPPSTLVDCTGPVPRLVREGAIPRGELRRAAGRLAP
;
A
#
# COMPACT_ATOMS: atom_id res chain seq x y z
N MET A 1 11.73 5.00 -9.14
CA MET A 1 10.48 5.72 -8.77
C MET A 1 10.44 6.13 -7.31
N ILE A 2 10.61 5.26 -6.29
CA ILE A 2 10.54 5.65 -4.86
C ILE A 2 11.57 6.72 -4.52
N GLU A 3 12.83 6.53 -4.90
CA GLU A 3 13.92 7.48 -4.65
C GLU A 3 13.75 8.81 -5.41
N SER A 4 13.12 8.78 -6.59
CA SER A 4 12.81 10.02 -7.34
C SER A 4 11.77 10.90 -6.63
N TRP A 5 10.96 10.30 -5.75
CA TRP A 5 10.03 11.02 -4.86
C TRP A 5 10.65 11.43 -3.52
N GLY A 6 11.96 11.21 -3.36
CA GLY A 6 12.69 11.59 -2.14
C GLY A 6 12.46 10.67 -0.95
N LEU A 7 11.80 9.53 -1.13
CA LEU A 7 11.64 8.53 -0.08
C LEU A 7 12.93 7.74 0.11
N VAL A 8 13.26 7.44 1.36
CA VAL A 8 14.51 6.80 1.74
C VAL A 8 14.30 5.32 2.06
N LEU A 9 15.01 4.46 1.34
CA LEU A 9 15.07 3.03 1.61
C LEU A 9 16.33 2.72 2.44
N SER A 10 16.15 2.36 3.71
CA SER A 10 17.22 1.77 4.52
C SER A 10 17.64 0.42 3.92
N ALA A 11 18.79 -0.12 4.32
CA ALA A 11 19.26 -1.44 3.85
C ALA A 11 18.22 -2.54 4.09
N SER A 12 17.58 -2.55 5.27
CA SER A 12 16.52 -3.52 5.59
C SER A 12 15.25 -3.30 4.77
N ALA A 13 14.84 -2.05 4.53
CA ALA A 13 13.68 -1.73 3.69
C ALA A 13 13.94 -2.18 2.23
N ARG A 14 15.14 -1.95 1.71
CA ARG A 14 15.56 -2.41 0.38
C ARG A 14 15.51 -3.93 0.28
N ALA A 15 16.11 -4.63 1.22
CA ALA A 15 16.10 -6.09 1.22
C ALA A 15 14.67 -6.68 1.27
N MET A 16 13.77 -6.06 2.04
CA MET A 16 12.36 -6.46 2.05
C MET A 16 11.65 -6.12 0.73
N SER A 17 11.90 -4.94 0.14
CA SER A 17 11.32 -4.59 -1.15
C SER A 17 11.80 -5.53 -2.27
N ASP A 18 13.06 -5.87 -2.31
CA ASP A 18 13.63 -6.77 -3.31
C ASP A 18 13.07 -8.20 -3.19
N ALA A 19 12.75 -8.64 -1.96
CA ALA A 19 12.19 -9.96 -1.70
C ALA A 19 10.68 -10.06 -1.99
N PHE A 20 9.91 -8.97 -1.77
CA PHE A 20 8.44 -9.05 -1.72
C PHE A 20 7.71 -8.08 -2.66
N TRP A 21 8.41 -7.27 -3.45
CA TRP A 21 7.82 -6.43 -4.49
C TRP A 21 8.16 -6.95 -5.90
N PRO A 22 7.18 -6.93 -6.80
CA PRO A 22 5.78 -6.54 -6.62
C PRO A 22 4.99 -7.57 -5.79
N GLY A 23 4.21 -7.08 -4.80
CA GLY A 23 3.50 -8.01 -3.93
C GLY A 23 2.77 -7.39 -2.73
N PRO A 24 2.40 -8.23 -1.74
CA PRO A 24 1.56 -7.82 -0.61
C PRO A 24 2.37 -7.23 0.56
N LEU A 25 3.44 -6.48 0.28
CA LEU A 25 4.21 -5.73 1.27
C LEU A 25 3.94 -4.24 1.16
N THR A 26 3.61 -3.60 2.28
CA THR A 26 3.55 -2.14 2.43
C THR A 26 4.64 -1.70 3.38
N LEU A 27 5.50 -0.77 2.94
CA LEU A 27 6.55 -0.16 3.76
C LEU A 27 6.17 1.28 4.07
N VAL A 28 6.28 1.69 5.33
CA VAL A 28 6.24 3.10 5.73
C VAL A 28 7.67 3.62 5.68
N LEU A 29 7.93 4.56 4.77
CA LEU A 29 9.26 5.08 4.49
C LEU A 29 9.38 6.56 4.90
N PRO A 30 10.54 6.98 5.42
CA PRO A 30 10.82 8.39 5.67
C PRO A 30 11.18 9.13 4.38
N GLY A 31 11.19 10.45 4.42
CA GLY A 31 11.54 11.31 3.28
C GLY A 31 10.32 11.83 2.52
N GLY A 32 10.54 12.29 1.29
CA GLY A 32 9.48 12.82 0.41
C GLY A 32 9.06 14.25 0.70
N GLU A 33 9.79 14.98 1.56
CA GLU A 33 9.53 16.37 1.89
C GLU A 33 9.57 17.25 0.63
N GLY A 34 8.53 18.07 0.46
CA GLY A 34 8.40 18.97 -0.69
C GLY A 34 8.16 18.29 -2.05
N ARG A 35 8.07 16.95 -2.09
CA ARG A 35 7.79 16.16 -3.31
C ARG A 35 6.49 15.39 -3.26
N LEU A 36 6.02 15.07 -2.06
CA LEU A 36 4.76 14.37 -1.82
C LEU A 36 3.91 15.21 -0.86
N PRO A 37 2.57 15.20 -1.03
CA PRO A 37 1.67 15.92 -0.13
C PRO A 37 1.80 15.45 1.32
N ASP A 38 1.82 16.40 2.27
CA ASP A 38 1.96 16.09 3.69
C ASP A 38 0.77 15.27 4.24
N GLN A 39 -0.39 15.37 3.62
CA GLN A 39 -1.57 14.57 3.94
C GLN A 39 -1.36 13.06 3.79
N LEU A 40 -0.35 12.62 3.05
CA LEU A 40 0.01 11.21 2.90
C LEU A 40 0.84 10.68 4.07
N ARG A 41 1.32 11.55 4.95
CA ARG A 41 2.13 11.16 6.10
C ARG A 41 1.28 10.57 7.19
N GLY A 42 1.72 9.42 7.67
CA GLY A 42 1.20 8.83 8.90
C GLY A 42 1.68 9.59 10.15
N ARG A 43 1.21 9.15 11.32
CA ARG A 43 1.56 9.74 12.62
C ARG A 43 3.07 9.76 12.91
N GLU A 44 3.81 8.80 12.38
CA GLU A 44 5.27 8.65 12.52
C GLU A 44 6.05 9.47 11.47
N GLY A 45 5.38 10.33 10.70
CA GLY A 45 6.00 11.16 9.67
C GLY A 45 6.39 10.43 8.38
N GLY A 46 6.20 9.11 8.31
CA GLY A 46 6.49 8.31 7.13
C GLY A 46 5.31 8.21 6.16
N ILE A 47 5.60 7.81 4.93
CA ILE A 47 4.63 7.57 3.86
C ILE A 47 4.55 6.08 3.56
N ALA A 48 3.33 5.52 3.62
CA ALA A 48 3.08 4.12 3.30
C ALA A 48 3.08 3.91 1.78
N VAL A 49 3.96 3.03 1.29
CA VAL A 49 4.09 2.71 -0.12
C VAL A 49 4.03 1.20 -0.37
N ARG A 50 3.46 0.83 -1.51
CA ARG A 50 3.39 -0.55 -1.95
C ARG A 50 3.60 -0.62 -3.47
N HIS A 51 4.40 -1.59 -3.93
CA HIS A 51 4.44 -1.98 -5.33
C HIS A 51 3.53 -3.20 -5.52
N THR A 52 2.37 -2.97 -6.12
CA THR A 52 1.34 -4.02 -6.26
C THR A 52 1.72 -5.08 -7.28
N GLY A 53 1.39 -6.35 -6.99
CA GLY A 53 1.45 -7.44 -7.95
C GLY A 53 0.20 -7.54 -8.85
N HIS A 54 -0.81 -6.70 -8.66
CA HIS A 54 -2.01 -6.71 -9.48
C HIS A 54 -1.74 -6.08 -10.85
N VAL A 55 -1.80 -6.88 -11.91
CA VAL A 55 -1.39 -6.49 -13.27
C VAL A 55 -2.16 -5.26 -13.78
N GLY A 56 -3.48 -5.19 -13.55
CA GLY A 56 -4.29 -4.05 -13.98
C GLY A 56 -3.86 -2.74 -13.32
N ILE A 57 -3.64 -2.74 -12.01
CA ILE A 57 -3.17 -1.55 -11.28
C ILE A 57 -1.74 -1.19 -11.68
N ALA A 58 -0.86 -2.17 -11.86
CA ALA A 58 0.51 -1.92 -12.31
C ALA A 58 0.55 -1.25 -13.69
N ARG A 59 -0.30 -1.69 -14.63
CA ARG A 59 -0.45 -1.06 -15.95
C ARG A 59 -1.01 0.37 -15.85
N LEU A 60 -2.00 0.60 -14.99
CA LEU A 60 -2.56 1.93 -14.76
C LEU A 60 -1.49 2.89 -14.24
N VAL A 61 -0.76 2.50 -13.20
CA VAL A 61 0.33 3.31 -12.63
C VAL A 61 1.44 3.58 -13.67
N ALA A 62 1.78 2.58 -14.48
CA ALA A 62 2.76 2.74 -15.55
C ALA A 62 2.29 3.71 -16.65
N ALA A 63 1.02 3.65 -17.02
CA ALA A 63 0.43 4.56 -18.01
C ALA A 63 0.35 6.01 -17.53
N LEU A 64 0.09 6.21 -16.24
CA LEU A 64 0.05 7.53 -15.61
C LEU A 64 1.44 8.14 -15.36
N GLY A 65 2.46 7.32 -15.19
CA GLY A 65 3.83 7.75 -14.91
C GLY A 65 4.08 8.30 -13.50
N TYR A 66 3.09 8.20 -12.60
CA TYR A 66 3.19 8.63 -11.20
C TYR A 66 2.42 7.69 -10.25
N PRO A 67 2.76 7.69 -8.94
CA PRO A 67 2.08 6.86 -7.95
C PRO A 67 0.64 7.32 -7.73
N LEU A 68 -0.21 6.38 -7.33
CA LEU A 68 -1.60 6.64 -6.95
C LEU A 68 -1.79 6.48 -5.45
N THR A 69 -2.63 7.31 -4.87
CA THR A 69 -3.14 7.06 -3.52
C THR A 69 -4.10 5.87 -3.55
N SER A 70 -4.11 5.09 -2.48
CA SER A 70 -4.98 3.93 -2.36
C SER A 70 -5.58 3.85 -0.96
N THR A 71 -6.86 3.58 -0.90
CA THR A 71 -7.62 3.35 0.33
C THR A 71 -8.53 2.14 0.14
N SER A 72 -9.10 1.63 1.24
CA SER A 72 -10.12 0.59 1.16
C SER A 72 -11.42 1.16 0.59
N ALA A 73 -12.13 0.35 -0.20
CA ALA A 73 -13.41 0.72 -0.81
C ALA A 73 -14.57 0.45 0.16
N ASN A 74 -14.75 1.35 1.13
CA ASN A 74 -15.80 1.29 2.15
C ASN A 74 -16.10 2.68 2.70
N ARG A 75 -17.28 2.87 3.27
CA ARG A 75 -17.58 4.05 4.11
C ARG A 75 -16.77 3.97 5.41
N PRO A 76 -16.42 5.12 6.03
CA PRO A 76 -15.73 5.12 7.32
C PRO A 76 -16.43 4.26 8.37
N GLY A 77 -15.67 3.35 9.00
CA GLY A 77 -16.19 2.44 10.02
C GLY A 77 -16.84 1.15 9.49
N GLU A 78 -17.02 1.01 8.18
CA GLU A 78 -17.52 -0.23 7.56
C GLU A 78 -16.38 -1.15 7.13
N PRO A 79 -16.61 -2.46 7.00
CA PRO A 79 -15.65 -3.37 6.42
C PRO A 79 -15.47 -3.12 4.91
N PRO A 80 -14.31 -3.45 4.33
CA PRO A 80 -14.10 -3.37 2.89
C PRO A 80 -15.13 -4.17 2.10
N ALA A 81 -15.56 -3.63 0.96
CA ALA A 81 -16.50 -4.30 0.07
C ALA A 81 -15.88 -5.60 -0.49
N PRO A 82 -16.62 -6.73 -0.49
CA PRO A 82 -16.11 -8.01 -0.98
C PRO A 82 -15.96 -8.08 -2.50
N GLY A 83 -16.59 -7.18 -3.24
CA GLY A 83 -16.57 -7.18 -4.70
C GLY A 83 -17.22 -5.95 -5.30
N PRO A 84 -17.20 -5.83 -6.65
CA PRO A 84 -17.65 -4.65 -7.38
C PRO A 84 -19.13 -4.33 -7.18
N ASP A 85 -20.01 -5.33 -7.07
CA ASP A 85 -21.45 -5.12 -6.87
C ASP A 85 -21.71 -4.35 -5.58
N ARG A 86 -21.05 -4.73 -4.49
CA ARG A 86 -21.18 -4.04 -3.20
C ARG A 86 -20.63 -2.61 -3.26
N ILE A 87 -19.57 -2.38 -4.02
CA ILE A 87 -19.02 -1.04 -4.27
C ILE A 87 -20.05 -0.19 -5.01
N THR A 88 -20.63 -0.74 -6.07
CA THR A 88 -21.67 -0.08 -6.88
C THR A 88 -22.89 0.31 -6.04
N ASP A 89 -23.35 -0.59 -5.17
CA ASP A 89 -24.46 -0.28 -4.26
C ASP A 89 -24.12 0.77 -3.21
N THR A 90 -22.91 0.66 -2.60
CA THR A 90 -22.46 1.55 -1.52
C THR A 90 -22.22 2.98 -2.02
N PHE A 91 -21.73 3.12 -3.27
CA PHE A 91 -21.32 4.40 -3.84
C PHE A 91 -22.15 4.79 -5.07
N ARG A 92 -23.41 4.31 -5.14
CA ARG A 92 -24.32 4.56 -6.27
C ARG A 92 -24.40 6.04 -6.63
N ARG A 93 -24.59 6.91 -5.64
CA ARG A 93 -24.69 8.35 -5.85
C ARG A 93 -23.44 8.94 -6.49
N GLU A 94 -22.25 8.61 -5.99
CA GLU A 94 -20.97 9.10 -6.49
C GLU A 94 -20.71 8.60 -7.93
N ILE A 95 -21.21 7.41 -8.27
CA ILE A 95 -21.13 6.85 -9.62
C ILE A 95 -22.09 7.59 -10.56
N GLU A 96 -23.33 7.82 -10.15
CA GLU A 96 -24.34 8.56 -10.93
C GLU A 96 -23.93 10.03 -11.16
N GLU A 97 -23.29 10.66 -10.17
CA GLU A 97 -22.72 12.01 -10.27
C GLU A 97 -21.41 12.05 -11.09
N GLY A 98 -20.85 10.90 -11.51
CA GLY A 98 -19.61 10.82 -12.28
C GLY A 98 -18.34 11.15 -11.49
N THR A 99 -18.42 11.22 -10.15
CA THR A 99 -17.26 11.49 -9.28
C THR A 99 -16.50 10.22 -8.87
N LEU A 100 -17.10 9.05 -9.10
CA LEU A 100 -16.48 7.74 -8.90
C LEU A 100 -16.64 6.87 -10.16
N LEU A 101 -15.56 6.23 -10.58
CA LEU A 101 -15.55 5.24 -11.66
C LEU A 101 -15.20 3.88 -11.09
N VAL A 102 -16.00 2.86 -11.39
CA VAL A 102 -15.71 1.48 -11.01
C VAL A 102 -15.00 0.78 -12.17
N LEU A 103 -13.78 0.31 -11.92
CA LEU A 103 -13.07 -0.60 -12.81
C LEU A 103 -13.19 -2.00 -12.22
N ASP A 104 -14.02 -2.84 -12.84
CA ASP A 104 -14.24 -4.20 -12.37
C ASP A 104 -12.99 -5.07 -12.61
N GLY A 105 -12.29 -5.39 -11.55
CA GLY A 105 -11.15 -6.31 -11.51
C GLY A 105 -11.51 -7.70 -11.00
N GLY A 106 -12.80 -8.00 -10.84
CA GLY A 106 -13.30 -9.23 -10.25
C GLY A 106 -13.34 -9.22 -8.72
N VAL A 107 -13.66 -10.38 -8.15
CA VAL A 107 -13.72 -10.58 -6.70
C VAL A 107 -12.41 -11.15 -6.21
N LEU A 108 -11.77 -10.46 -5.27
CA LEU A 108 -10.45 -10.86 -4.73
C LEU A 108 -10.50 -12.08 -3.79
N GLY A 109 -11.69 -12.53 -3.40
CA GLY A 109 -11.86 -13.63 -2.44
C GLY A 109 -11.35 -13.25 -1.04
N ASN A 110 -11.09 -14.29 -0.23
CA ASN A 110 -10.60 -14.11 1.14
C ASN A 110 -9.07 -13.97 1.17
N VAL A 111 -8.54 -12.88 0.61
CA VAL A 111 -7.09 -12.61 0.55
C VAL A 111 -6.69 -11.78 1.78
N PRO A 112 -5.66 -12.22 2.55
CA PRO A 112 -5.16 -11.42 3.65
C PRO A 112 -4.71 -10.02 3.19
N PRO A 113 -4.84 -8.99 4.02
CA PRO A 113 -4.31 -7.67 3.70
C PRO A 113 -2.80 -7.70 3.52
N SER A 114 -2.23 -6.64 2.94
CA SER A 114 -0.78 -6.50 2.87
C SER A 114 -0.17 -6.46 4.27
N THR A 115 1.00 -7.08 4.42
CA THR A 115 1.81 -6.90 5.63
C THR A 115 2.38 -5.49 5.64
N LEU A 116 2.26 -4.80 6.78
CA LEU A 116 2.68 -3.40 6.96
C LEU A 116 3.87 -3.33 7.90
N VAL A 117 4.97 -2.75 7.40
CA VAL A 117 6.22 -2.57 8.16
C VAL A 117 6.59 -1.10 8.18
N ASP A 118 6.83 -0.57 9.37
CA ASP A 118 7.35 0.77 9.58
C ASP A 118 8.89 0.74 9.52
N CYS A 119 9.44 1.49 8.56
CA CYS A 119 10.86 1.64 8.31
C CYS A 119 11.36 3.07 8.55
N THR A 120 10.64 3.88 9.30
CA THR A 120 11.05 5.25 9.65
C THR A 120 12.15 5.28 10.71
N GLY A 121 12.21 4.26 11.58
CA GLY A 121 13.24 4.10 12.60
C GLY A 121 14.45 3.30 12.14
N PRO A 122 15.47 3.18 13.00
CA PRO A 122 16.73 2.46 12.70
C PRO A 122 16.55 0.95 12.56
N VAL A 123 15.49 0.39 13.15
CA VAL A 123 15.12 -1.03 13.04
C VAL A 123 13.66 -1.12 12.57
N PRO A 124 13.38 -1.84 11.47
CA PRO A 124 12.01 -1.99 10.97
C PRO A 124 11.11 -2.61 12.05
N ARG A 125 9.88 -2.10 12.14
CA ARG A 125 8.85 -2.55 13.09
C ARG A 125 7.64 -3.09 12.33
N LEU A 126 7.21 -4.31 12.67
CA LEU A 126 5.97 -4.88 12.13
C LEU A 126 4.77 -4.15 12.75
N VAL A 127 4.00 -3.46 11.92
CA VAL A 127 2.78 -2.74 12.33
C VAL A 127 1.55 -3.64 12.21
N ARG A 128 1.48 -4.43 11.14
CA ARG A 128 0.38 -5.37 10.90
C ARG A 128 0.91 -6.58 10.12
N GLU A 129 0.71 -7.76 10.66
CA GLU A 129 0.92 -9.00 9.91
C GLU A 129 -0.25 -9.22 8.94
N GLY A 130 0.06 -9.64 7.73
CA GLY A 130 -0.88 -9.89 6.66
C GLY A 130 -0.43 -11.10 5.84
N ALA A 131 -0.43 -10.97 4.51
CA ALA A 131 -0.08 -12.06 3.60
C ALA A 131 1.36 -12.55 3.73
N ILE A 132 2.28 -11.73 4.26
CA ILE A 132 3.68 -12.11 4.50
C ILE A 132 3.87 -12.31 6.01
N PRO A 133 4.21 -13.54 6.46
CA PRO A 133 4.43 -13.83 7.87
C PRO A 133 5.67 -13.11 8.42
N ARG A 134 5.64 -12.78 9.72
CA ARG A 134 6.76 -12.13 10.43
C ARG A 134 8.10 -12.86 10.24
N GLY A 135 8.06 -14.19 10.20
CA GLY A 135 9.28 -15.01 10.03
C GLY A 135 9.97 -14.79 8.69
N GLU A 136 9.22 -14.55 7.62
CA GLU A 136 9.75 -14.25 6.29
C GLU A 136 10.36 -12.85 6.23
N LEU A 137 9.65 -11.85 6.79
CA LEU A 137 10.18 -10.50 6.92
C LEU A 137 11.51 -10.47 7.68
N ARG A 138 11.60 -11.22 8.79
CA ARG A 138 12.81 -11.30 9.60
C ARG A 138 13.98 -11.92 8.83
N ARG A 139 13.72 -12.93 8.00
CA ARG A 139 14.76 -13.52 7.13
C ARG A 139 15.27 -12.52 6.10
N ALA A 140 14.40 -11.73 5.48
CA ALA A 140 14.78 -10.73 4.50
C ALA A 140 15.46 -9.50 5.14
N ALA A 141 14.90 -8.97 6.22
CA ALA A 141 15.39 -7.73 6.84
C ALA A 141 16.60 -7.91 7.76
N GLY A 142 16.93 -9.15 8.16
CA GLY A 142 17.95 -9.50 9.16
C GLY A 142 17.52 -9.17 10.59
N ARG A 143 16.98 -7.98 10.86
CA ARG A 143 16.43 -7.54 12.14
C ARG A 143 15.02 -6.96 11.97
N LEU A 144 14.17 -7.27 12.93
CA LEU A 144 12.80 -6.72 13.01
C LEU A 144 12.51 -6.47 14.50
N ALA A 145 12.03 -5.29 14.81
CA ALA A 145 11.66 -4.94 16.19
C ALA A 145 10.54 -5.84 16.71
N PRO A 146 10.47 -6.07 18.03
CA PRO A 146 9.44 -6.89 18.67
C PRO A 146 8.02 -6.53 18.27
#